data_517cbae4618edd4b38cd7c3e9e19c1eb
#
_entry.id   517cbae4618edd4b38cd7c3e9e19c1eb
#
_cell.length_a   1.000
_cell.length_b   1.000
_cell.length_c   1.000
_cell.angle_alpha   90.00
_cell.angle_beta   90.00
_cell.angle_gamma   90.00
#
_symmetry.space_group_name_H-M   'P 1'
#
loop_
_entity.id
_entity.type
_entity.pdbx_description
1 polymer ?
#
loop_
_entity_poly.entity_id
_entity_poly.type
_entity_poly.pdbx_seq_one_letter_code
_entity_poly.pdbx_strand_id
1 'polypeptide(L)'
;MSFTVSEPTTIGQNVDKIQSMQVFVRVAELSNFTRAAESLGLPKGSVSRLVQQLETRMSARLLHRSTRRVQLTQDGQVFYQRCKELLANMDELETMFQSNPANVSGRLRVDMSVGMATHLVLPRLAEFLNRYPALEIELS
;
A
#
# COMPACT_ATOMS: atom_id res chain seq x y z
N MET A 1 27.68 30.44 10.03
CA MET A 1 26.71 29.43 9.58
C MET A 1 26.90 28.17 10.39
N SER A 2 26.01 27.94 11.31
CA SER A 2 26.02 26.67 12.05
C SER A 2 25.16 25.68 11.30
N PHE A 3 25.80 24.68 10.73
CA PHE A 3 25.09 23.50 10.26
C PHE A 3 24.67 22.66 11.48
N THR A 4 23.39 22.65 11.79
CA THR A 4 22.87 21.68 12.72
C THR A 4 22.82 20.35 11.99
N VAL A 5 23.78 19.48 12.30
CA VAL A 5 23.73 18.09 11.87
C VAL A 5 22.53 17.51 12.62
N SER A 6 21.44 17.25 11.91
CA SER A 6 20.33 16.47 12.43
C SER A 6 20.94 15.14 12.91
N GLU A 7 20.67 14.77 14.14
CA GLU A 7 21.10 13.46 14.64
C GLU A 7 20.69 12.37 13.64
N PRO A 8 21.56 11.39 13.36
CA PRO A 8 21.22 10.33 12.44
C PRO A 8 19.96 9.64 12.96
N THR A 9 18.89 9.74 12.20
CA THR A 9 17.65 9.05 12.49
C THR A 9 17.97 7.56 12.56
N THR A 10 17.83 6.96 13.72
CA THR A 10 18.08 5.54 13.91
C THR A 10 17.24 4.73 12.94
N ILE A 11 17.83 3.74 12.28
CA ILE A 11 17.14 2.87 11.29
C ILE A 11 15.80 2.37 11.82
N GLY A 12 15.74 1.99 13.12
CA GLY A 12 14.51 1.57 13.78
C GLY A 12 13.39 2.63 13.78
N GLN A 13 13.75 3.92 13.89
CA GLN A 13 12.76 5.01 13.84
C GLN A 13 12.14 5.17 12.45
N ASN A 14 12.92 4.94 11.40
CA ASN A 14 12.40 5.00 10.02
C ASN A 14 11.49 3.82 9.69
N VAL A 15 11.80 2.63 10.18
CA VAL A 15 10.92 1.45 10.05
C VAL A 15 9.60 1.70 10.76
N ASP A 16 9.64 2.28 11.96
CA ASP A 16 8.43 2.63 12.72
C ASP A 16 7.57 3.68 12.00
N LYS A 17 8.19 4.64 11.30
CA LYS A 17 7.46 5.64 10.51
C LYS A 17 6.67 4.99 9.37
N ILE A 18 7.32 4.13 8.61
CA ILE A 18 6.69 3.42 7.49
C ILE A 18 5.59 2.50 8.01
N GLN A 19 5.86 1.75 9.06
CA GLN A 19 4.87 0.89 9.69
C GLN A 19 3.66 1.69 10.20
N SER A 20 3.87 2.84 10.80
CA SER A 20 2.80 3.73 11.24
C SER A 20 1.91 4.20 10.09
N MET A 21 2.51 4.51 8.94
CA MET A 21 1.77 4.89 7.72
C MET A 21 0.95 3.73 7.19
N GLN A 22 1.53 2.52 7.13
CA GLN A 22 0.83 1.31 6.69
C GLN A 22 -0.36 0.98 7.59
N VAL A 23 -0.16 1.07 8.88
CA VAL A 23 -1.21 0.86 9.89
C VAL A 23 -2.32 1.89 9.75
N PHE A 24 -1.98 3.16 9.61
CA PHE A 24 -2.94 4.25 9.41
C PHE A 24 -3.79 4.04 8.15
N VAL A 25 -3.16 3.72 7.03
CA VAL A 25 -3.86 3.45 5.77
C VAL A 25 -4.84 2.29 5.95
N ARG A 26 -4.43 1.23 6.63
CA ARG A 26 -5.29 0.07 6.86
C ARG A 26 -6.48 0.38 7.75
N VAL A 27 -6.28 1.15 8.81
CA VAL A 27 -7.37 1.63 9.68
C VAL A 27 -8.36 2.49 8.90
N ALA A 28 -7.85 3.38 8.06
CA ALA A 28 -8.67 4.23 7.20
C ALA A 28 -9.50 3.42 6.20
N GLU A 29 -8.89 2.42 5.54
CA GLU A 29 -9.58 1.55 4.58
C GLU A 29 -10.71 0.75 5.22
N LEU A 30 -10.48 0.18 6.41
CA LEU A 30 -11.43 -0.68 7.09
C LEU A 30 -12.37 0.09 8.03
N SER A 31 -12.08 1.36 8.30
CA SER A 31 -12.80 2.20 9.25
C SER A 31 -12.97 1.56 10.64
N ASN A 32 -12.01 0.73 11.03
CA ASN A 32 -12.10 -0.08 12.25
C ASN A 32 -10.71 -0.52 12.71
N PHE A 33 -10.35 -0.18 13.95
CA PHE A 33 -9.05 -0.56 14.54
C PHE A 33 -8.91 -2.07 14.75
N THR A 34 -9.95 -2.73 15.19
CA THR A 34 -9.93 -4.18 15.45
C THR A 34 -9.73 -4.97 14.17
N ARG A 35 -10.48 -4.63 13.12
CA ARG A 35 -10.34 -5.29 11.81
C ARG A 35 -9.00 -5.02 11.16
N ALA A 36 -8.48 -3.79 11.31
CA ALA A 36 -7.16 -3.46 10.82
C ALA A 36 -6.08 -4.27 11.55
N ALA A 37 -6.16 -4.39 12.85
CA ALA A 37 -5.24 -5.19 13.65
C ALA A 37 -5.25 -6.67 13.22
N GLU A 38 -6.43 -7.26 13.06
CA GLU A 38 -6.58 -8.63 12.56
C GLU A 38 -5.98 -8.81 11.18
N SER A 39 -6.26 -7.88 10.27
CA SER A 39 -5.73 -7.87 8.91
C SER A 39 -4.20 -7.79 8.86
N LEU A 40 -3.58 -7.07 9.78
CA LEU A 40 -2.14 -6.87 9.84
C LEU A 40 -1.42 -7.90 10.73
N GLY A 41 -2.15 -8.73 11.44
CA GLY A 41 -1.58 -9.66 12.41
C GLY A 41 -0.92 -8.97 13.61
N LEU A 42 -1.43 -7.81 14.02
CA LEU A 42 -0.92 -7.02 15.12
C LEU A 42 -1.93 -6.96 16.28
N PRO A 43 -1.46 -6.81 17.52
CA PRO A 43 -2.36 -6.51 18.64
C PRO A 43 -3.07 -5.17 18.43
N LYS A 44 -4.33 -5.08 18.82
CA LYS A 44 -5.11 -3.83 18.72
C LYS A 44 -4.45 -2.65 19.41
N GLY A 45 -3.85 -2.88 20.58
CA GLY A 45 -3.12 -1.85 21.32
C GLY A 45 -1.91 -1.30 20.56
N SER A 46 -1.22 -2.14 19.81
CA SER A 46 -0.10 -1.73 18.95
C SER A 46 -0.58 -0.85 17.81
N VAL A 47 -1.69 -1.19 17.17
CA VAL A 47 -2.30 -0.39 16.09
C VAL A 47 -2.69 0.99 16.60
N SER A 48 -3.39 1.06 17.73
CA SER A 48 -3.77 2.34 18.36
C SER A 48 -2.56 3.19 18.71
N ARG A 49 -1.52 2.59 19.26
CA ARG A 49 -0.28 3.28 19.64
C ARG A 49 0.44 3.85 18.43
N LEU A 50 0.57 3.08 17.36
CA LEU A 50 1.24 3.51 16.12
C LEU A 50 0.51 4.68 15.47
N VAL A 51 -0.81 4.65 15.42
CA VAL A 51 -1.63 5.75 14.90
C VAL A 51 -1.47 7.01 15.78
N GLN A 52 -1.50 6.84 17.10
CA GLN A 52 -1.27 7.95 18.04
C GLN A 52 0.11 8.58 17.90
N GLN A 53 1.15 7.77 17.77
CA GLN A 53 2.51 8.26 17.53
C GLN A 53 2.60 9.03 16.20
N LEU A 54 1.92 8.55 15.17
CA LEU A 54 1.86 9.22 13.88
C LEU A 54 1.19 10.59 13.98
N GLU A 55 0.03 10.66 14.64
CA GLU A 55 -0.68 11.93 14.87
C GLU A 55 0.16 12.93 15.70
N THR A 56 0.85 12.44 16.72
CA THR A 56 1.76 13.26 17.53
C THR A 56 2.92 13.80 16.70
N ARG A 57 3.52 12.94 15.88
CA ARG A 57 4.64 13.33 15.00
C ARG A 57 4.22 14.36 13.96
N MET A 58 3.03 14.23 13.41
CA MET A 58 2.48 15.16 12.42
C MET A 58 1.86 16.39 13.05
N SER A 59 1.70 16.44 14.39
CA SER A 59 0.99 17.48 15.11
C SER A 59 -0.40 17.74 14.53
N ALA A 60 -1.07 16.70 14.09
CA ALA A 60 -2.37 16.76 13.46
C ALA A 60 -3.23 15.57 13.86
N ARG A 61 -4.51 15.80 13.99
CA ARG A 61 -5.47 14.71 14.18
C ARG A 61 -5.91 14.20 12.83
N LEU A 62 -5.62 12.92 12.57
CA LEU A 62 -5.88 12.27 11.28
C LEU A 62 -7.17 11.48 11.27
N LEU A 63 -7.62 11.02 12.44
CA LEU A 63 -8.84 10.23 12.60
C LEU A 63 -9.78 10.86 13.63
N HIS A 64 -11.07 10.90 13.28
CA HIS A 64 -12.14 11.11 14.23
C HIS A 64 -12.50 9.76 14.87
N ARG A 65 -12.38 9.69 16.19
CA ARG A 65 -12.73 8.51 16.97
C ARG A 65 -14.11 8.69 17.57
N SER A 66 -15.13 8.16 16.93
CA SER A 66 -16.42 7.98 17.56
C SER A 66 -16.59 6.52 18.01
N THR A 67 -17.53 6.27 18.94
CA THR A 67 -17.77 4.94 19.50
C THR A 67 -18.25 3.89 18.48
N ARG A 68 -18.63 4.31 17.27
CA ARG A 68 -19.21 3.42 16.25
C ARG A 68 -18.41 3.32 14.97
N ARG A 69 -17.65 4.36 14.59
CA ARG A 69 -16.92 4.42 13.35
C ARG A 69 -15.69 5.31 13.45
N VAL A 70 -14.63 4.86 12.83
CA VAL A 70 -13.42 5.65 12.61
C VAL A 70 -13.56 6.35 11.26
N GLN A 71 -13.42 7.67 11.24
CA GLN A 71 -13.49 8.48 10.04
C GLN A 71 -12.24 9.34 9.92
N LEU A 72 -11.83 9.60 8.69
CA LEU A 72 -10.74 10.52 8.42
C LEU A 72 -11.16 11.97 8.70
N THR A 73 -10.27 12.73 9.35
CA THR A 73 -10.37 14.19 9.37
C THR A 73 -10.04 14.74 7.98
N GLN A 74 -10.20 16.04 7.76
CA GLN A 74 -9.75 16.68 6.52
C GLN A 74 -8.25 16.50 6.31
N ASP A 75 -7.45 16.73 7.35
CA ASP A 75 -6.01 16.46 7.32
C ASP A 75 -5.72 14.99 7.08
N GLY A 76 -6.50 14.11 7.69
CA GLY A 76 -6.41 12.66 7.51
C GLY A 76 -6.64 12.23 6.07
N GLN A 77 -7.59 12.83 5.36
CA GLN A 77 -7.84 12.54 3.95
C GLN A 77 -6.65 12.90 3.06
N VAL A 78 -6.08 14.08 3.26
CA VAL A 78 -4.88 14.51 2.52
C VAL A 78 -3.71 13.58 2.83
N PHE A 79 -3.50 13.31 4.10
CA PHE A 79 -2.42 12.42 4.55
C PHE A 79 -2.59 10.99 4.04
N TYR A 80 -3.81 10.48 4.04
CA TYR A 80 -4.14 9.15 3.50
C TYR A 80 -3.74 9.02 2.03
N GLN A 81 -4.10 9.98 1.19
CA GLN A 81 -3.75 9.97 -0.23
C GLN A 81 -2.23 10.01 -0.42
N ARG A 82 -1.54 10.85 0.33
CA ARG A 82 -0.08 10.95 0.27
C ARG A 82 0.62 9.68 0.74
N CYS A 83 0.12 9.06 1.80
CA CYS A 83 0.64 7.77 2.27
C CYS A 83 0.47 6.67 1.22
N LYS A 84 -0.68 6.59 0.57
CA LYS A 84 -0.93 5.62 -0.50
C LYS A 84 0.04 5.79 -1.66
N GLU A 85 0.28 7.02 -2.09
CA GLU A 85 1.25 7.33 -3.16
C GLU A 85 2.66 6.91 -2.75
N LEU A 86 3.07 7.25 -1.53
CA LEU A 86 4.40 6.94 -1.01
C LEU A 86 4.61 5.43 -0.88
N LEU A 87 3.64 4.71 -0.32
CA LEU A 87 3.72 3.25 -0.16
C LEU A 87 3.71 2.53 -1.52
N ALA A 88 2.94 3.01 -2.48
CA ALA A 88 2.94 2.49 -3.85
C ALA A 88 4.31 2.70 -4.53
N ASN A 89 4.93 3.86 -4.34
CA ASN A 89 6.27 4.14 -4.85
C ASN A 89 7.33 3.23 -4.23
N MET A 90 7.20 2.91 -2.95
CA MET A 90 8.09 1.96 -2.28
C MET A 90 7.96 0.55 -2.87
N ASP A 91 6.72 0.08 -3.06
CA ASP A 91 6.44 -1.21 -3.67
C ASP A 91 7.01 -1.28 -5.10
N GLU A 92 6.83 -0.22 -5.88
CA GLU A 92 7.38 -0.10 -7.23
C GLU A 92 8.91 -0.15 -7.21
N LEU A 93 9.54 0.54 -6.26
CA LEU A 93 10.99 0.52 -6.10
C LEU A 93 11.52 -0.89 -5.77
N GLU A 94 10.85 -1.61 -4.88
CA GLU A 94 11.20 -2.98 -4.54
C GLU A 94 11.04 -3.93 -5.72
N THR A 95 9.98 -3.79 -6.50
CA THR A 95 9.70 -4.65 -7.66
C THR A 95 10.54 -4.30 -8.88
N MET A 96 11.09 -3.08 -8.96
CA MET A 96 11.88 -2.61 -10.10
C MET A 96 13.10 -3.51 -10.38
N PHE A 97 13.74 -4.02 -9.35
CA PHE A 97 14.89 -4.92 -9.46
C PHE A 97 14.51 -6.41 -9.43
N GLN A 98 13.28 -6.74 -9.04
CA GLN A 98 12.76 -8.11 -9.00
C GLN A 98 12.05 -8.50 -10.30
N SER A 99 11.77 -7.56 -11.18
CA SER A 99 11.10 -7.80 -12.46
C SER A 99 12.04 -8.41 -13.49
N ASN A 100 12.52 -9.64 -13.24
CA ASN A 100 13.02 -10.49 -14.30
C ASN A 100 11.78 -11.11 -14.97
N PRO A 101 11.57 -10.94 -16.29
CA PRO A 101 10.45 -11.58 -17.00
C PRO A 101 10.35 -13.08 -16.77
N ALA A 102 11.49 -13.75 -16.53
CA ALA A 102 11.55 -15.16 -16.21
C ALA A 102 10.92 -15.52 -14.84
N ASN A 103 10.81 -14.55 -13.93
CA ASN A 103 10.27 -14.75 -12.58
C ASN A 103 8.79 -14.34 -12.46
N VAL A 104 8.22 -13.76 -13.49
CA VAL A 104 6.79 -13.42 -13.51
C VAL A 104 6.01 -14.71 -13.73
N SER A 105 5.28 -15.11 -12.71
CA SER A 105 4.48 -16.34 -12.72
C SER A 105 3.15 -16.09 -12.03
N GLY A 106 2.17 -16.91 -12.34
CA GLY A 106 0.87 -16.87 -11.71
C GLY A 106 -0.27 -16.95 -12.72
N ARG A 107 -1.48 -16.88 -12.21
CA ARG A 107 -2.71 -16.92 -12.99
C ARG A 107 -3.40 -15.57 -12.92
N LEU A 108 -3.62 -14.99 -14.08
CA LEU A 108 -4.35 -13.73 -14.24
C LEU A 108 -5.68 -14.00 -14.93
N ARG A 109 -6.77 -13.66 -14.28
CA ARG A 109 -8.10 -13.70 -14.88
C ARG A 109 -8.52 -12.30 -15.30
N VAL A 110 -8.90 -12.16 -16.57
CA VAL A 110 -9.30 -10.88 -17.13
C VAL A 110 -10.66 -11.03 -17.78
N ASP A 111 -11.62 -10.28 -17.27
CA ASP A 111 -12.97 -10.19 -17.85
C ASP A 111 -13.02 -9.06 -18.87
N MET A 112 -13.38 -9.38 -20.11
CA MET A 112 -13.48 -8.38 -21.16
C MET A 112 -14.51 -8.78 -22.21
N SER A 113 -14.98 -7.81 -22.98
CA SER A 113 -15.90 -8.11 -24.08
C SER A 113 -15.21 -8.92 -25.19
N VAL A 114 -15.96 -9.81 -25.84
CA VAL A 114 -15.46 -10.67 -26.91
C VAL A 114 -14.78 -9.87 -28.02
N GLY A 115 -15.33 -8.72 -28.39
CA GLY A 115 -14.73 -7.85 -29.41
C GLY A 115 -13.36 -7.31 -29.01
N MET A 116 -13.19 -6.92 -27.74
CA MET A 116 -11.93 -6.44 -27.21
C MET A 116 -10.89 -7.56 -27.14
N ALA A 117 -11.31 -8.72 -26.67
CA ALA A 117 -10.45 -9.91 -26.63
C ALA A 117 -9.95 -10.28 -28.03
N THR A 118 -10.85 -10.36 -29.01
CA THR A 118 -10.52 -10.81 -30.35
C THR A 118 -9.64 -9.83 -31.13
N HIS A 119 -9.93 -8.54 -31.06
CA HIS A 119 -9.28 -7.55 -31.91
C HIS A 119 -8.05 -6.89 -31.30
N LEU A 120 -7.99 -6.78 -29.98
CA LEU A 120 -6.91 -6.06 -29.31
C LEU A 120 -5.94 -6.97 -28.54
N VAL A 121 -6.46 -7.99 -27.87
CA VAL A 121 -5.67 -8.80 -26.96
C VAL A 121 -5.07 -10.03 -27.64
N LEU A 122 -5.89 -10.84 -28.33
CA LEU A 122 -5.43 -12.08 -28.93
C LEU A 122 -4.28 -11.91 -29.93
N PRO A 123 -4.24 -10.86 -30.79
CA PRO A 123 -3.12 -10.69 -31.72
C PRO A 123 -1.77 -10.47 -31.05
N ARG A 124 -1.76 -9.98 -29.80
CA ARG A 124 -0.55 -9.67 -29.04
C ARG A 124 -0.30 -10.64 -27.88
N LEU A 125 -1.26 -11.49 -27.61
CA LEU A 125 -1.21 -12.39 -26.46
C LEU A 125 -0.10 -13.42 -26.58
N ALA A 126 0.11 -13.96 -27.77
CA ALA A 126 1.16 -14.95 -28.03
C ALA A 126 2.56 -14.38 -27.76
N GLU A 127 2.82 -13.17 -28.21
CA GLU A 127 4.09 -12.47 -27.96
C GLU A 127 4.27 -12.19 -26.45
N PHE A 128 3.21 -11.75 -25.78
CA PHE A 128 3.23 -11.49 -24.34
C PHE A 128 3.48 -12.77 -23.54
N LEU A 129 2.81 -13.88 -23.85
CA LEU A 129 3.01 -15.18 -23.18
C LEU A 129 4.40 -15.78 -23.47
N ASN A 130 4.95 -15.54 -24.66
CA ASN A 130 6.33 -15.94 -24.95
C ASN A 130 7.35 -15.16 -24.11
N ARG A 131 7.04 -13.90 -23.80
CA ARG A 131 7.87 -13.04 -22.96
C ARG A 131 7.77 -13.44 -21.47
N TYR A 132 6.61 -13.95 -21.05
CA TYR A 132 6.32 -14.36 -19.68
C TYR A 132 5.82 -15.81 -19.65
N PRO A 133 6.69 -16.81 -19.83
CA PRO A 133 6.28 -18.19 -20.05
C PRO A 133 5.63 -18.87 -18.85
N ALA A 134 5.82 -18.35 -17.65
CA ALA A 134 5.23 -18.88 -16.43
C ALA A 134 3.90 -18.23 -16.04
N LEU A 135 3.38 -17.35 -16.89
CA LEU A 135 2.12 -16.65 -16.67
C LEU A 135 0.97 -17.37 -17.38
N GLU A 136 -0.09 -17.66 -16.65
CA GLU A 136 -1.35 -18.18 -17.19
C GLU A 136 -2.37 -17.06 -17.25
N ILE A 137 -3.02 -16.87 -18.41
CA ILE A 137 -4.08 -15.87 -18.59
C ILE A 137 -5.37 -16.59 -18.91
N GLU A 138 -6.38 -16.32 -18.10
CA GLU A 138 -7.75 -16.78 -18.31
C GLU A 138 -8.60 -15.58 -18.75
N LEU A 139 -9.15 -15.65 -19.96
CA LEU A 139 -10.06 -14.63 -20.49
C LEU A 139 -11.51 -15.13 -20.33
N SER A 140 -12.35 -14.31 -19.73
CA SER A 140 -13.78 -14.61 -19.58
C SER A 140 -14.65 -13.45 -20.03
#